data_ff59edc12c87725e7b3794a75a90836e
#
_entry.id   ff59edc12c87725e7b3794a75a90836e
#
_cell.length_a   1.000
_cell.length_b   1.000
_cell.length_c   1.000
_cell.angle_alpha   90.00
_cell.angle_beta   90.00
_cell.angle_gamma   90.00
#
_symmetry.space_group_name_H-M   'P 1'
#
loop_
_entity.id
_entity.type
_entity.pdbx_description
1 polymer ?
#
loop_
_entity_poly.entity_id
_entity_poly.type
_entity_poly.pdbx_seq_one_letter_code
_entity_poly.pdbx_strand_id
1 'polypeptide(L)'
;WSAYARSVADLMVGVNMSRYYSLVNNASLTVGRVQSPTLGLVVERDMLIENHVKTKYYEVSAKTSVEGKVVETKYRPKKDDPHLTDGLILEMPYAESKSAMIFGKQFSGAAVTKKISKEQPPLPFDMLELQGYCLKHFGYKLDDTMEITQSLRDNYNAITYNRTQVRYLPENYFAEAPATSRTVIANINTVGKGNFNPILGMDFKTKGRCFDDSKIEAHFGIIPQNVSLDLNKMTERERNVYLAICKYYLIQFFPPAEKETTKLVVPLPDGATLEASSTGVLKPGYLVMMREGVDTPTALSMIPAGSYGAFVS
;
A
#
# COMPACT_ATOMS: atom_id res chain seq x y z
N TRP A 1 -8.16 -3.27 37.79
CA TRP A 1 -9.62 -3.02 37.80
C TRP A 1 -10.21 -3.11 36.37
N SER A 2 -9.62 -2.52 35.34
CA SER A 2 -10.15 -2.53 33.96
C SER A 2 -10.30 -3.94 33.37
N ALA A 3 -9.33 -4.83 33.57
CA ALA A 3 -9.39 -6.22 33.11
C ALA A 3 -10.52 -7.01 33.80
N TYR A 4 -10.69 -6.81 35.12
CA TYR A 4 -11.76 -7.43 35.89
C TYR A 4 -13.15 -6.92 35.45
N ALA A 5 -13.30 -5.61 35.34
CA ALA A 5 -14.55 -5.01 34.85
C ALA A 5 -14.94 -5.51 33.44
N ARG A 6 -13.93 -5.67 32.56
CA ARG A 6 -14.12 -6.26 31.23
C ARG A 6 -14.61 -7.70 31.31
N SER A 7 -13.99 -8.54 32.14
CA SER A 7 -14.39 -9.94 32.31
C SER A 7 -15.83 -10.05 32.85
N VAL A 8 -16.20 -9.20 33.81
CA VAL A 8 -17.57 -9.18 34.36
C VAL A 8 -18.57 -8.73 33.29
N ALA A 9 -18.27 -7.69 32.52
CA ALA A 9 -19.15 -7.22 31.45
C ALA A 9 -19.32 -8.27 30.35
N ASP A 10 -18.23 -8.94 29.92
CA ASP A 10 -18.28 -10.01 28.91
C ASP A 10 -19.11 -11.20 29.42
N LEU A 11 -19.02 -11.54 30.72
CA LEU A 11 -19.83 -12.58 31.32
C LEU A 11 -21.31 -12.20 31.39
N MET A 12 -21.62 -11.01 31.93
CA MET A 12 -23.00 -10.55 32.12
C MET A 12 -23.74 -10.31 30.82
N VAL A 13 -23.11 -9.67 29.87
CA VAL A 13 -23.74 -9.32 28.58
C VAL A 13 -23.57 -10.49 27.60
N GLY A 14 -22.35 -10.94 27.35
CA GLY A 14 -22.05 -11.94 26.32
C GLY A 14 -22.77 -13.26 26.57
N VAL A 15 -22.67 -13.83 27.77
CA VAL A 15 -23.28 -15.12 28.10
C VAL A 15 -24.80 -15.03 28.11
N ASN A 16 -25.37 -14.01 28.78
CA ASN A 16 -26.83 -13.89 28.89
C ASN A 16 -27.48 -13.62 27.53
N MET A 17 -26.92 -12.72 26.74
CA MET A 17 -27.45 -12.42 25.40
C MET A 17 -27.26 -13.59 24.44
N SER A 18 -26.14 -14.31 24.49
CA SER A 18 -25.95 -15.53 23.70
C SER A 18 -27.02 -16.59 24.02
N ARG A 19 -27.27 -16.81 25.31
CA ARG A 19 -28.33 -17.78 25.74
C ARG A 19 -29.72 -17.31 25.31
N TYR A 20 -30.04 -16.05 25.51
CA TYR A 20 -31.34 -15.49 25.10
C TYR A 20 -31.57 -15.66 23.60
N TYR A 21 -30.68 -15.18 22.76
CA TYR A 21 -30.82 -15.27 21.32
C TYR A 21 -30.83 -16.73 20.82
N SER A 22 -30.01 -17.60 21.41
CA SER A 22 -30.00 -19.02 21.07
C SER A 22 -31.34 -19.71 21.37
N LEU A 23 -31.96 -19.39 22.50
CA LEU A 23 -33.26 -19.95 22.88
C LEU A 23 -34.38 -19.41 22.01
N VAL A 24 -34.41 -18.11 21.78
CA VAL A 24 -35.46 -17.48 20.95
C VAL A 24 -35.44 -17.95 19.51
N ASN A 25 -34.26 -18.16 18.95
CA ASN A 25 -34.11 -18.53 17.54
C ASN A 25 -33.89 -20.04 17.33
N ASN A 26 -33.91 -20.84 18.38
CA ASN A 26 -33.61 -22.28 18.34
C ASN A 26 -32.34 -22.62 17.53
N ALA A 27 -31.29 -21.81 17.72
CA ALA A 27 -30.02 -21.88 16.99
C ALA A 27 -28.87 -21.52 17.93
N SER A 28 -27.67 -22.06 17.69
CA SER A 28 -26.49 -21.68 18.45
C SER A 28 -26.00 -20.31 17.97
N LEU A 29 -26.33 -19.25 18.73
CA LEU A 29 -25.95 -17.88 18.44
C LEU A 29 -25.04 -17.34 19.56
N THR A 30 -24.00 -16.65 19.16
CA THR A 30 -23.03 -16.05 20.09
C THR A 30 -23.07 -14.52 19.99
N VAL A 31 -23.08 -13.88 21.14
CA VAL A 31 -22.96 -12.43 21.29
C VAL A 31 -21.65 -12.13 22.00
N GLY A 32 -20.86 -11.24 21.46
CA GLY A 32 -19.58 -10.88 22.06
C GLY A 32 -19.21 -9.43 21.75
N ARG A 33 -18.44 -8.85 22.62
CA ARG A 33 -18.00 -7.46 22.59
C ARG A 33 -17.23 -7.09 21.30
N VAL A 34 -16.56 -8.05 20.66
CA VAL A 34 -15.83 -7.87 19.40
C VAL A 34 -16.61 -8.47 18.23
N GLN A 35 -17.12 -9.68 18.40
CA GLN A 35 -17.82 -10.41 17.33
C GLN A 35 -19.06 -9.68 16.82
N SER A 36 -19.92 -9.22 17.71
CA SER A 36 -21.19 -8.60 17.31
C SER A 36 -21.01 -7.25 16.61
N PRO A 37 -20.17 -6.33 17.09
CA PRO A 37 -19.87 -5.11 16.33
C PRO A 37 -19.18 -5.38 14.99
N THR A 38 -18.26 -6.33 14.94
CA THR A 38 -17.60 -6.70 13.68
C THR A 38 -18.60 -7.28 12.67
N LEU A 39 -19.48 -8.17 13.12
CA LEU A 39 -20.57 -8.68 12.29
C LEU A 39 -21.50 -7.55 11.83
N GLY A 40 -21.82 -6.60 12.71
CA GLY A 40 -22.62 -5.42 12.37
C GLY A 40 -22.02 -4.61 11.22
N LEU A 41 -20.70 -4.35 11.27
CA LEU A 41 -20.00 -3.65 10.19
C LEU A 41 -20.03 -4.42 8.85
N VAL A 42 -19.89 -5.76 8.90
CA VAL A 42 -19.99 -6.61 7.71
C VAL A 42 -21.38 -6.56 7.12
N VAL A 43 -22.42 -6.74 7.95
CA VAL A 43 -23.83 -6.71 7.53
C VAL A 43 -24.19 -5.33 6.95
N GLU A 44 -23.77 -4.23 7.59
CA GLU A 44 -23.97 -2.88 7.07
C GLU A 44 -23.32 -2.73 5.68
N ARG A 45 -22.10 -3.23 5.51
CA ARG A 45 -21.43 -3.21 4.21
C ARG A 45 -22.16 -4.04 3.15
N ASP A 46 -22.62 -5.22 3.51
CA ASP A 46 -23.39 -6.09 2.61
C ASP A 46 -24.69 -5.42 2.18
N MET A 47 -25.42 -4.80 3.12
CA MET A 47 -26.64 -4.02 2.82
C MET A 47 -26.33 -2.86 1.86
N LEU A 48 -25.23 -2.15 2.04
CA LEU A 48 -24.80 -1.08 1.12
C LEU A 48 -24.51 -1.62 -0.28
N ILE A 49 -23.94 -2.83 -0.39
CA ILE A 49 -23.64 -3.48 -1.67
C ILE A 49 -24.95 -3.96 -2.34
N GLU A 50 -25.84 -4.59 -1.59
CA GLU A 50 -27.14 -5.11 -2.09
C GLU A 50 -28.05 -3.99 -2.56
N ASN A 51 -28.10 -2.88 -1.82
CA ASN A 51 -28.90 -1.70 -2.15
C ASN A 51 -28.22 -0.74 -3.12
N HIS A 52 -27.02 -1.06 -3.62
CA HIS A 52 -26.28 -0.20 -4.51
C HIS A 52 -26.97 -0.06 -5.88
N VAL A 53 -27.38 1.15 -6.21
CA VAL A 53 -27.92 1.51 -7.52
C VAL A 53 -26.80 1.96 -8.42
N LYS A 54 -26.57 1.23 -9.50
CA LYS A 54 -25.56 1.59 -10.50
C LYS A 54 -25.93 2.89 -11.20
N THR A 55 -25.11 3.92 -11.05
CA THR A 55 -25.26 5.20 -11.70
C THR A 55 -24.20 5.34 -12.79
N LYS A 56 -24.61 5.72 -14.01
CA LYS A 56 -23.69 6.04 -15.08
C LYS A 56 -23.10 7.42 -14.84
N TYR A 57 -21.79 7.55 -15.01
CA TYR A 57 -21.10 8.83 -15.03
C TYR A 57 -20.26 8.93 -16.29
N TYR A 58 -19.90 10.15 -16.64
CA TYR A 58 -19.17 10.46 -17.86
C TYR A 58 -17.84 11.12 -17.52
N GLU A 59 -16.78 10.71 -18.20
CA GLU A 59 -15.48 11.37 -18.19
C GLU A 59 -15.21 11.95 -19.58
N VAL A 60 -14.70 13.18 -19.63
CA VAL A 60 -14.23 13.79 -20.88
C VAL A 60 -12.72 13.70 -20.91
N SER A 61 -12.19 12.99 -21.90
CA SER A 61 -10.75 12.89 -22.18
C SER A 61 -10.42 13.52 -23.52
N ALA A 62 -9.23 14.06 -23.64
CA ALA A 62 -8.77 14.69 -24.86
C ALA A 62 -7.31 14.38 -25.16
N LYS A 63 -6.95 14.22 -26.42
CA LYS A 63 -5.56 14.16 -26.84
C LYS A 63 -5.04 15.58 -26.96
N THR A 64 -4.10 15.94 -26.14
CA THR A 64 -3.54 17.30 -26.05
C THR A 64 -2.09 17.27 -26.50
N SER A 65 -1.77 18.09 -27.52
CA SER A 65 -0.39 18.24 -27.99
C SER A 65 0.27 19.45 -27.32
N VAL A 66 1.40 19.22 -26.69
CA VAL A 66 2.25 20.25 -26.08
C VAL A 66 3.68 20.01 -26.52
N GLU A 67 4.36 21.01 -27.05
CA GLU A 67 5.73 20.88 -27.59
C GLU A 67 5.90 19.69 -28.56
N GLY A 68 4.89 19.44 -29.41
CA GLY A 68 4.88 18.33 -30.35
C GLY A 68 4.69 16.93 -29.72
N LYS A 69 4.46 16.84 -28.43
CA LYS A 69 4.14 15.58 -27.71
C LYS A 69 2.63 15.50 -27.51
N VAL A 70 2.05 14.35 -27.84
CA VAL A 70 0.63 14.08 -27.64
C VAL A 70 0.44 13.34 -26.32
N VAL A 71 -0.40 13.89 -25.46
CA VAL A 71 -0.71 13.38 -24.12
C VAL A 71 -2.22 13.28 -23.98
N GLU A 72 -2.70 12.17 -23.41
CA GLU A 72 -4.09 12.06 -23.02
C GLU A 72 -4.32 12.86 -21.73
N THR A 73 -5.26 13.81 -21.80
CA THR A 73 -5.65 14.66 -20.66
C THR A 73 -7.10 14.38 -20.30
N LYS A 74 -7.44 14.58 -19.04
CA LYS A 74 -8.81 14.48 -18.51
C LYS A 74 -9.33 15.86 -18.16
N TYR A 75 -10.58 16.13 -18.56
CA TYR A 75 -11.31 17.32 -18.14
C TYR A 75 -11.56 17.27 -16.64
N ARG A 76 -11.24 18.35 -15.97
CA ARG A 76 -11.49 18.55 -14.53
C ARG A 76 -12.39 19.76 -14.35
N PRO A 77 -13.67 19.55 -14.07
CA PRO A 77 -14.62 20.64 -13.83
C PRO A 77 -14.22 21.43 -12.59
N LYS A 78 -14.77 22.63 -12.44
CA LYS A 78 -14.67 23.38 -11.18
C LYS A 78 -15.38 22.63 -10.05
N LYS A 79 -14.93 22.84 -8.83
CA LYS A 79 -15.53 22.19 -7.64
C LYS A 79 -16.98 22.63 -7.39
N ASP A 80 -17.32 23.85 -7.77
CA ASP A 80 -18.62 24.49 -7.61
C ASP A 80 -19.47 24.43 -8.89
N ASP A 81 -19.15 23.55 -9.82
CA ASP A 81 -19.92 23.36 -11.05
C ASP A 81 -21.27 22.72 -10.71
N PRO A 82 -22.42 23.41 -11.02
CA PRO A 82 -23.74 22.96 -10.65
C PRO A 82 -24.20 21.66 -11.37
N HIS A 83 -23.50 21.23 -12.41
CA HIS A 83 -23.77 19.98 -13.15
C HIS A 83 -23.07 18.76 -12.55
N LEU A 84 -22.42 18.92 -11.39
CA LEU A 84 -21.77 17.81 -10.71
C LEU A 84 -22.64 17.29 -9.57
N THR A 85 -22.73 15.98 -9.47
CA THR A 85 -23.25 15.29 -8.30
C THR A 85 -22.11 14.48 -7.69
N ASP A 86 -21.76 14.78 -6.46
CA ASP A 86 -20.61 14.15 -5.77
C ASP A 86 -19.30 14.21 -6.57
N GLY A 87 -19.10 15.30 -7.34
CA GLY A 87 -17.90 15.48 -8.16
C GLY A 87 -17.92 14.73 -9.50
N LEU A 88 -19.03 14.06 -9.83
CA LEU A 88 -19.20 13.29 -11.06
C LEU A 88 -20.14 13.99 -12.03
N ILE A 89 -19.87 13.86 -13.33
CA ILE A 89 -20.75 14.29 -14.41
C ILE A 89 -21.74 13.15 -14.68
N LEU A 90 -23.01 13.34 -14.35
CA LEU A 90 -24.06 12.34 -14.58
C LEU A 90 -24.84 12.57 -15.88
N GLU A 91 -24.77 13.77 -16.43
CA GLU A 91 -25.51 14.19 -17.62
C GLU A 91 -24.65 14.06 -18.88
N MET A 92 -25.04 13.17 -19.80
CA MET A 92 -24.36 12.99 -21.09
C MET A 92 -24.31 14.27 -21.91
N PRO A 93 -25.42 15.05 -22.07
CA PRO A 93 -25.38 16.28 -22.84
C PRO A 93 -24.39 17.31 -22.32
N TYR A 94 -24.20 17.37 -21.01
CA TYR A 94 -23.18 18.22 -20.39
C TYR A 94 -21.78 17.77 -20.80
N ALA A 95 -21.47 16.46 -20.69
CA ALA A 95 -20.18 15.91 -21.09
C ALA A 95 -19.89 16.15 -22.57
N GLU A 96 -20.91 15.98 -23.48
CA GLU A 96 -20.81 16.26 -24.91
C GLU A 96 -20.54 17.74 -25.20
N SER A 97 -21.21 18.66 -24.49
CA SER A 97 -20.98 20.08 -24.60
C SER A 97 -19.54 20.48 -24.26
N LYS A 98 -18.96 19.85 -23.23
CA LYS A 98 -17.57 20.10 -22.85
C LYS A 98 -16.59 19.50 -23.85
N SER A 99 -16.88 18.31 -24.38
CA SER A 99 -16.10 17.72 -25.48
C SER A 99 -16.08 18.62 -26.70
N ALA A 100 -17.23 19.13 -27.15
CA ALA A 100 -17.34 20.04 -28.28
C ALA A 100 -16.62 21.39 -28.05
N MET A 101 -16.62 21.87 -26.79
CA MET A 101 -15.94 23.11 -26.42
C MET A 101 -14.42 23.01 -26.60
N ILE A 102 -13.83 21.83 -26.32
CA ILE A 102 -12.38 21.64 -26.34
C ILE A 102 -11.83 21.07 -27.64
N PHE A 103 -12.63 20.33 -28.40
CA PHE A 103 -12.21 19.65 -29.61
C PHE A 103 -11.74 20.66 -30.69
N GLY A 104 -10.57 20.42 -31.29
CA GLY A 104 -10.01 21.26 -32.36
C GLY A 104 -9.58 22.66 -31.93
N LYS A 105 -9.46 22.92 -30.62
CA LYS A 105 -9.11 24.26 -30.10
C LYS A 105 -7.66 24.32 -29.63
N GLN A 106 -7.11 25.52 -29.67
CA GLN A 106 -5.86 25.90 -29.06
C GLN A 106 -6.11 26.64 -27.73
N PHE A 107 -5.37 26.30 -26.71
CA PHE A 107 -5.42 26.97 -25.42
C PHE A 107 -4.05 27.54 -25.06
N SER A 108 -4.02 28.72 -24.51
CA SER A 108 -2.84 29.34 -23.92
C SER A 108 -2.79 29.08 -22.41
N GLY A 109 -1.60 29.25 -21.83
CA GLY A 109 -1.42 29.11 -20.38
C GLY A 109 -1.32 27.68 -19.91
N ALA A 110 -1.05 26.72 -20.80
CA ALA A 110 -0.68 25.38 -20.37
C ALA A 110 0.56 25.44 -19.47
N ALA A 111 0.51 24.76 -18.32
CA ALA A 111 1.60 24.72 -17.38
C ALA A 111 2.07 23.26 -17.18
N VAL A 112 3.35 23.04 -17.42
CA VAL A 112 4.02 21.77 -17.13
C VAL A 112 4.91 21.95 -15.90
N THR A 113 4.62 21.20 -14.84
CA THR A 113 5.41 21.22 -13.61
C THR A 113 6.03 19.86 -13.37
N LYS A 114 7.26 19.85 -12.87
CA LYS A 114 7.98 18.64 -12.47
C LYS A 114 8.34 18.74 -11.02
N LYS A 115 8.02 17.67 -10.26
CA LYS A 115 8.31 17.58 -8.84
C LYS A 115 9.03 16.28 -8.54
N ILE A 116 10.21 16.39 -7.95
CA ILE A 116 10.93 15.22 -7.43
C ILE A 116 10.48 14.96 -5.99
N SER A 117 10.15 13.70 -5.72
CA SER A 117 9.79 13.20 -4.38
C SER A 117 10.66 12.02 -4.03
N LYS A 118 10.92 11.85 -2.73
CA LYS A 118 11.62 10.70 -2.17
C LYS A 118 10.64 9.80 -1.45
N GLU A 119 10.54 8.56 -1.90
CA GLU A 119 9.70 7.54 -1.29
C GLU A 119 10.57 6.63 -0.43
N GLN A 120 10.27 6.61 0.87
CA GLN A 120 10.97 5.78 1.84
C GLN A 120 10.54 4.30 1.69
N PRO A 121 11.42 3.33 1.99
CA PRO A 121 11.01 1.94 2.03
C PRO A 121 9.83 1.74 3.01
N PRO A 122 8.88 0.85 2.68
CA PRO A 122 7.84 0.47 3.63
C PRO A 122 8.47 -0.10 4.90
N LEU A 123 7.86 0.19 6.06
CA LEU A 123 8.34 -0.32 7.35
C LEU A 123 8.31 -1.86 7.37
N PRO A 124 9.10 -2.49 8.26
CA PRO A 124 8.97 -3.91 8.56
C PRO A 124 7.52 -4.32 8.85
N PHE A 125 7.23 -5.60 8.87
CA PHE A 125 5.89 -6.09 9.15
C PHE A 125 5.54 -6.03 10.63
N ASP A 126 4.28 -5.71 10.93
CA ASP A 126 3.55 -6.25 12.06
C ASP A 126 2.73 -7.46 11.61
N MET A 127 1.95 -8.07 12.50
CA MET A 127 1.16 -9.24 12.14
C MET A 127 0.05 -8.92 11.13
N LEU A 128 -0.62 -7.79 11.27
CA LEU A 128 -1.72 -7.41 10.39
C LEU A 128 -1.25 -7.17 8.95
N GLU A 129 -0.19 -6.40 8.78
CA GLU A 129 0.41 -6.13 7.46
C GLU A 129 0.97 -7.41 6.82
N LEU A 130 1.58 -8.29 7.62
CA LEU A 130 2.08 -9.57 7.13
C LEU A 130 0.95 -10.48 6.66
N GLN A 131 -0.14 -10.56 7.40
CA GLN A 131 -1.34 -11.31 7.01
C GLN A 131 -1.94 -10.77 5.72
N GLY A 132 -2.06 -9.43 5.59
CA GLY A 132 -2.52 -8.77 4.37
C GLY A 132 -1.61 -9.06 3.17
N TYR A 133 -0.30 -9.02 3.38
CA TYR A 133 0.68 -9.37 2.35
C TYR A 133 0.55 -10.84 1.91
N CYS A 134 0.49 -11.76 2.86
CA CYS A 134 0.39 -13.20 2.58
C CYS A 134 -0.93 -13.56 1.87
N LEU A 135 -2.03 -12.94 2.25
CA LEU A 135 -3.31 -13.12 1.57
C LEU A 135 -3.24 -12.64 0.12
N LYS A 136 -2.69 -11.44 -0.10
CA LYS A 136 -2.59 -10.83 -1.43
C LYS A 136 -1.64 -11.57 -2.38
N HIS A 137 -0.50 -12.01 -1.89
CA HIS A 137 0.58 -12.55 -2.74
C HIS A 137 0.62 -14.07 -2.81
N PHE A 138 0.11 -14.76 -1.79
CA PHE A 138 0.16 -16.22 -1.70
C PHE A 138 -1.21 -16.87 -1.52
N GLY A 139 -2.26 -16.08 -1.29
CA GLY A 139 -3.61 -16.60 -1.02
C GLY A 139 -3.76 -17.28 0.35
N TYR A 140 -2.83 -17.04 1.30
CA TYR A 140 -2.90 -17.64 2.64
C TYR A 140 -3.94 -16.94 3.49
N LYS A 141 -4.72 -17.71 4.24
CA LYS A 141 -5.67 -17.18 5.22
C LYS A 141 -4.94 -16.56 6.40
N LEU A 142 -5.64 -15.75 7.19
CA LEU A 142 -5.07 -15.06 8.34
C LEU A 142 -4.53 -16.06 9.38
N ASP A 143 -5.30 -17.12 9.66
CA ASP A 143 -4.91 -18.18 10.61
C ASP A 143 -3.70 -18.97 10.10
N ASP A 144 -3.66 -19.31 8.81
CA ASP A 144 -2.50 -19.95 8.20
C ASP A 144 -1.21 -19.12 8.42
N THR A 145 -1.29 -17.81 8.19
CA THR A 145 -0.14 -16.91 8.38
C THR A 145 0.30 -16.88 9.85
N MET A 146 -0.65 -16.91 10.78
CA MET A 146 -0.37 -16.98 12.21
C MET A 146 0.37 -18.28 12.58
N GLU A 147 -0.13 -19.43 12.10
CA GLU A 147 0.50 -20.73 12.34
C GLU A 147 1.89 -20.82 11.74
N ILE A 148 2.07 -20.37 10.49
CA ILE A 148 3.36 -20.33 9.81
C ILE A 148 4.37 -19.49 10.58
N THR A 149 3.99 -18.29 11.01
CA THR A 149 4.88 -17.41 11.77
C THR A 149 5.19 -17.96 13.14
N GLN A 150 4.26 -18.66 13.79
CA GLN A 150 4.50 -19.36 15.04
C GLN A 150 5.55 -20.48 14.83
N SER A 151 5.43 -21.26 13.75
CA SER A 151 6.42 -22.29 13.40
C SER A 151 7.80 -21.67 13.12
N LEU A 152 7.87 -20.60 12.33
CA LEU A 152 9.13 -19.90 12.03
C LEU A 152 9.85 -19.43 13.30
N ARG A 153 9.09 -19.01 14.30
CA ARG A 153 9.62 -18.58 15.58
C ARG A 153 10.03 -19.76 16.48
N ASP A 154 9.12 -20.71 16.72
CA ASP A 154 9.28 -21.72 17.76
C ASP A 154 10.16 -22.90 17.29
N ASN A 155 10.05 -23.30 16.02
CA ASN A 155 10.81 -24.44 15.49
C ASN A 155 12.17 -24.04 14.91
N TYR A 156 12.27 -22.83 14.35
CA TYR A 156 13.48 -22.38 13.64
C TYR A 156 14.19 -21.20 14.33
N ASN A 157 13.57 -20.55 15.29
CA ASN A 157 14.04 -19.27 15.86
C ASN A 157 14.42 -18.27 14.76
N ALA A 158 13.65 -18.29 13.64
CA ALA A 158 13.99 -17.59 12.41
C ALA A 158 13.60 -16.11 12.42
N ILE A 159 12.60 -15.77 13.24
CA ILE A 159 12.02 -14.41 13.30
C ILE A 159 11.82 -13.95 14.74
N THR A 160 11.68 -12.63 14.91
CA THR A 160 11.31 -12.02 16.19
C THR A 160 9.88 -12.37 16.60
N TYR A 161 9.41 -11.85 17.74
CA TYR A 161 8.05 -12.09 18.22
C TYR A 161 6.99 -11.70 17.16
N ASN A 162 6.15 -12.67 16.78
CA ASN A 162 5.23 -12.52 15.67
C ASN A 162 3.91 -11.81 16.01
N ARG A 163 3.45 -11.81 17.26
CA ARG A 163 2.18 -11.20 17.68
C ARG A 163 2.36 -9.75 18.08
N THR A 164 2.91 -8.94 17.18
CA THR A 164 3.15 -7.52 17.39
C THR A 164 2.22 -6.66 16.52
N GLN A 165 1.89 -5.47 17.03
CA GLN A 165 1.18 -4.41 16.30
C GLN A 165 2.12 -3.26 15.93
N VAL A 166 3.42 -3.40 16.25
CA VAL A 166 4.44 -2.38 16.02
C VAL A 166 5.30 -2.77 14.83
N ARG A 167 5.63 -1.79 13.99
CA ARG A 167 6.45 -1.95 12.78
C ARG A 167 7.84 -1.35 12.93
N TYR A 168 8.11 -0.69 14.06
CA TYR A 168 9.40 -0.07 14.35
C TYR A 168 10.33 -1.04 15.06
N LEU A 169 11.63 -0.75 14.98
CA LEU A 169 12.70 -1.57 15.53
C LEU A 169 13.48 -0.78 16.58
N PRO A 170 13.99 -1.46 17.64
CA PRO A 170 14.86 -0.82 18.60
C PRO A 170 16.14 -0.29 17.95
N GLU A 171 16.63 0.86 18.41
CA GLU A 171 17.81 1.50 17.83
C GLU A 171 19.09 0.66 17.95
N ASN A 172 19.21 -0.17 19.01
CA ASN A 172 20.34 -1.07 19.17
C ASN A 172 20.42 -2.14 18.08
N TYR A 173 19.30 -2.55 17.48
CA TYR A 173 19.27 -3.50 16.36
C TYR A 173 19.95 -2.97 15.09
N PHE A 174 20.12 -1.64 14.98
CA PHE A 174 20.85 -1.07 13.86
C PHE A 174 22.34 -1.43 13.90
N ALA A 175 22.94 -1.51 15.06
CA ALA A 175 24.33 -1.94 15.21
C ALA A 175 24.56 -3.41 14.80
N GLU A 176 23.56 -4.26 15.00
CA GLU A 176 23.58 -5.68 14.63
C GLU A 176 23.22 -5.93 13.15
N ALA A 177 22.63 -4.94 12.49
CA ALA A 177 22.09 -5.07 11.15
C ALA A 177 23.10 -5.60 10.10
N PRO A 178 24.38 -5.20 10.07
CA PRO A 178 25.34 -5.74 9.11
C PRO A 178 25.55 -7.24 9.26
N ALA A 179 25.59 -7.77 10.50
CA ALA A 179 25.75 -9.20 10.76
C ALA A 179 24.48 -9.96 10.38
N THR A 180 23.33 -9.51 10.86
CA THR A 180 22.03 -10.11 10.55
C THR A 180 21.77 -10.13 9.04
N SER A 181 22.06 -9.04 8.31
CA SER A 181 21.89 -9.00 6.86
C SER A 181 22.73 -10.02 6.12
N ARG A 182 24.00 -10.23 6.53
CA ARG A 182 24.87 -11.25 5.92
C ARG A 182 24.31 -12.66 6.14
N THR A 183 23.88 -12.97 7.35
CA THR A 183 23.26 -14.26 7.69
C THR A 183 21.98 -14.49 6.88
N VAL A 184 21.10 -13.49 6.79
CA VAL A 184 19.86 -13.54 6.00
C VAL A 184 20.15 -13.80 4.52
N ILE A 185 21.14 -13.11 3.94
CA ILE A 185 21.55 -13.33 2.56
C ILE A 185 22.11 -14.74 2.36
N ALA A 186 22.91 -15.24 3.29
CA ALA A 186 23.42 -16.61 3.25
C ALA A 186 22.25 -17.62 3.29
N ASN A 187 21.27 -17.41 4.16
CA ASN A 187 20.08 -18.26 4.25
C ASN A 187 19.28 -18.26 2.94
N ILE A 188 19.05 -17.10 2.32
CA ILE A 188 18.37 -16.98 1.03
C ILE A 188 19.10 -17.77 -0.06
N ASN A 189 20.42 -17.74 -0.05
CA ASN A 189 21.24 -18.45 -1.03
C ASN A 189 21.22 -19.98 -0.89
N THR A 190 20.70 -20.54 0.19
CA THR A 190 20.52 -22.00 0.33
C THR A 190 19.51 -22.58 -0.67
N VAL A 191 18.53 -21.79 -1.12
CA VAL A 191 17.48 -22.21 -2.07
C VAL A 191 17.61 -21.53 -3.44
N GLY A 192 18.48 -20.54 -3.59
CA GLY A 192 18.68 -19.79 -4.83
C GLY A 192 19.67 -20.46 -5.78
N LYS A 193 19.43 -20.32 -7.08
CA LYS A 193 20.42 -20.72 -8.11
C LYS A 193 21.52 -19.68 -8.35
N GLY A 194 21.53 -18.59 -7.59
CA GLY A 194 22.40 -17.47 -7.86
C GLY A 194 23.06 -16.88 -6.62
N ASN A 195 24.06 -16.08 -6.88
CA ASN A 195 24.74 -15.30 -5.85
C ASN A 195 23.92 -14.05 -5.52
N PHE A 196 22.78 -14.21 -4.83
CA PHE A 196 22.03 -13.07 -4.32
C PHE A 196 22.90 -12.33 -3.29
N ASN A 197 23.38 -11.16 -3.66
CA ASN A 197 24.22 -10.34 -2.78
C ASN A 197 23.88 -8.85 -2.93
N PRO A 198 22.84 -8.35 -2.26
CA PRO A 198 22.44 -6.95 -2.31
C PRO A 198 23.30 -6.02 -1.42
N ILE A 199 24.27 -6.53 -0.67
CA ILE A 199 25.06 -5.78 0.33
C ILE A 199 25.70 -4.52 -0.27
N LEU A 200 26.17 -4.58 -1.53
CA LEU A 200 26.81 -3.45 -2.19
C LEU A 200 25.88 -2.22 -2.36
N GLY A 201 24.57 -2.42 -2.35
CA GLY A 201 23.56 -1.36 -2.42
C GLY A 201 23.05 -0.89 -1.07
N MET A 202 23.51 -1.49 0.05
CA MET A 202 23.03 -1.21 1.39
C MET A 202 23.88 -0.16 2.11
N ASP A 203 23.22 0.75 2.80
CA ASP A 203 23.85 1.72 3.70
C ASP A 203 23.62 1.31 5.17
N PHE A 204 24.72 0.94 5.84
CA PHE A 204 24.73 0.64 7.27
C PHE A 204 25.32 1.79 8.11
N LYS A 205 25.54 2.97 7.50
CA LYS A 205 26.05 4.16 8.21
C LYS A 205 24.91 5.07 8.65
N THR A 206 23.87 5.15 7.82
CA THR A 206 22.72 6.01 8.07
C THR A 206 21.55 5.20 8.63
N LYS A 207 21.15 5.50 9.86
CA LYS A 207 20.02 4.86 10.51
C LYS A 207 18.72 5.17 9.77
N GLY A 208 18.03 4.13 9.30
CA GLY A 208 16.74 4.25 8.64
C GLY A 208 15.61 4.62 9.61
N ARG A 209 14.50 5.14 9.08
CA ARG A 209 13.34 5.60 9.87
C ARG A 209 12.65 4.52 10.70
N CYS A 210 12.89 3.25 10.39
CA CYS A 210 12.29 2.14 11.13
C CYS A 210 12.92 1.94 12.52
N PHE A 211 14.13 2.45 12.76
CA PHE A 211 14.83 2.34 14.05
C PHE A 211 14.49 3.54 14.93
N ASP A 212 13.46 3.39 15.77
CA ASP A 212 12.93 4.49 16.58
C ASP A 212 12.32 3.94 17.89
N ASP A 213 13.07 4.04 18.99
CA ASP A 213 12.64 3.57 20.31
C ASP A 213 11.38 4.27 20.81
N SER A 214 11.13 5.51 20.39
CA SER A 214 9.94 6.27 20.81
C SER A 214 8.62 5.70 20.28
N LYS A 215 8.68 4.81 19.30
CA LYS A 215 7.54 4.14 18.66
C LYS A 215 7.31 2.71 19.16
N ILE A 216 8.08 2.29 20.15
CA ILE A 216 8.06 0.92 20.68
C ILE A 216 7.58 0.95 22.13
N GLU A 217 6.59 0.10 22.43
CA GLU A 217 6.12 -0.08 23.80
C GLU A 217 6.68 -1.36 24.42
N ALA A 218 6.09 -2.53 24.08
CA ALA A 218 6.49 -3.82 24.62
C ALA A 218 7.11 -4.76 23.57
N HIS A 219 6.72 -4.58 22.30
CA HIS A 219 7.14 -5.41 21.17
C HIS A 219 7.53 -4.51 20.00
N PHE A 220 8.31 -5.06 19.08
CA PHE A 220 8.78 -4.37 17.88
C PHE A 220 8.48 -5.19 16.61
N GLY A 221 8.82 -4.67 15.44
CA GLY A 221 8.49 -5.24 14.16
C GLY A 221 9.00 -6.66 13.94
N ILE A 222 8.33 -7.40 13.08
CA ILE A 222 8.70 -8.78 12.71
C ILE A 222 9.88 -8.69 11.73
N ILE A 223 11.04 -9.16 12.16
CA ILE A 223 12.27 -9.20 11.37
C ILE A 223 12.95 -10.56 11.50
N PRO A 224 13.83 -10.94 10.56
CA PRO A 224 14.61 -12.15 10.70
C PRO A 224 15.62 -12.04 11.85
N GLN A 225 15.88 -13.16 12.49
CA GLN A 225 16.94 -13.32 13.50
C GLN A 225 18.27 -13.61 12.83
N ASN A 226 19.37 -13.33 13.57
CA ASN A 226 20.74 -13.67 13.13
C ASN A 226 21.05 -15.15 13.38
N VAL A 227 20.29 -16.03 12.71
CA VAL A 227 20.40 -17.49 12.84
C VAL A 227 20.66 -18.11 11.46
N SER A 228 21.67 -19.00 11.38
CA SER A 228 21.95 -19.73 10.14
C SER A 228 20.89 -20.80 9.90
N LEU A 229 20.23 -20.75 8.76
CA LEU A 229 19.11 -21.59 8.38
C LEU A 229 19.35 -22.23 7.01
N ASP A 230 18.96 -23.47 6.85
CA ASP A 230 18.82 -24.14 5.56
C ASP A 230 17.34 -24.08 5.14
N LEU A 231 16.99 -23.17 4.25
CA LEU A 231 15.63 -22.96 3.80
C LEU A 231 15.04 -24.16 3.02
N ASN A 232 15.88 -25.11 2.57
CA ASN A 232 15.41 -26.35 1.96
C ASN A 232 14.69 -27.28 2.97
N LYS A 233 14.93 -27.11 4.27
CA LYS A 233 14.27 -27.84 5.35
C LYS A 233 12.92 -27.27 5.73
N MET A 234 12.59 -26.08 5.25
CA MET A 234 11.31 -25.44 5.48
C MET A 234 10.28 -25.91 4.45
N THR A 235 9.02 -25.94 4.84
CA THR A 235 7.91 -26.06 3.89
C THR A 235 7.90 -24.87 2.93
N GLU A 236 7.28 -25.02 1.78
CA GLU A 236 7.14 -23.93 0.82
C GLU A 236 6.45 -22.70 1.45
N ARG A 237 5.41 -22.94 2.27
CA ARG A 237 4.65 -21.88 2.93
C ARG A 237 5.51 -21.12 3.94
N GLU A 238 6.27 -21.82 4.79
CA GLU A 238 7.21 -21.21 5.74
C GLU A 238 8.29 -20.41 5.02
N ARG A 239 8.86 -20.96 3.96
CA ARG A 239 9.86 -20.30 3.14
C ARG A 239 9.35 -19.02 2.51
N ASN A 240 8.13 -19.04 1.93
CA ASN A 240 7.53 -17.86 1.31
C ASN A 240 7.33 -16.72 2.33
N VAL A 241 6.82 -17.04 3.51
CA VAL A 241 6.62 -16.05 4.58
C VAL A 241 7.97 -15.53 5.10
N TYR A 242 8.93 -16.42 5.34
CA TYR A 242 10.27 -16.00 5.77
C TYR A 242 10.95 -15.09 4.76
N LEU A 243 10.90 -15.43 3.47
CA LEU A 243 11.47 -14.60 2.40
C LEU A 243 10.80 -13.23 2.29
N ALA A 244 9.49 -13.14 2.52
CA ALA A 244 8.77 -11.87 2.57
C ALA A 244 9.28 -10.99 3.74
N ILE A 245 9.43 -11.57 4.93
CA ILE A 245 9.97 -10.89 6.12
C ILE A 245 11.42 -10.43 5.86
N CYS A 246 12.26 -11.30 5.32
CA CYS A 246 13.63 -10.95 4.96
C CYS A 246 13.71 -9.80 3.96
N LYS A 247 12.88 -9.83 2.92
CA LYS A 247 12.80 -8.77 1.92
C LYS A 247 12.48 -7.41 2.56
N TYR A 248 11.45 -7.35 3.41
CA TYR A 248 11.04 -6.11 4.09
C TYR A 248 12.06 -5.61 5.11
N TYR A 249 12.85 -6.51 5.69
CA TYR A 249 13.99 -6.15 6.53
C TYR A 249 15.15 -5.58 5.71
N LEU A 250 15.58 -6.27 4.65
CA LEU A 250 16.75 -5.88 3.85
C LEU A 250 16.55 -4.54 3.15
N ILE A 251 15.33 -4.21 2.70
CA ILE A 251 15.06 -2.91 2.04
C ILE A 251 15.22 -1.71 2.97
N GLN A 252 15.23 -1.90 4.30
CA GLN A 252 15.44 -0.79 5.25
C GLN A 252 16.84 -0.16 5.12
N PHE A 253 17.78 -0.87 4.53
CA PHE A 253 19.16 -0.43 4.35
C PHE A 253 19.44 0.12 2.95
N PHE A 254 18.42 0.26 2.11
CA PHE A 254 18.53 0.89 0.80
C PHE A 254 18.12 2.36 0.86
N PRO A 255 18.70 3.19 -0.03
CA PRO A 255 18.25 4.58 -0.15
C PRO A 255 16.78 4.66 -0.58
N PRO A 256 16.10 5.77 -0.28
CA PRO A 256 14.76 6.04 -0.79
C PRO A 256 14.73 5.99 -2.32
N ALA A 257 13.58 5.60 -2.88
CA ALA A 257 13.35 5.78 -4.31
C ALA A 257 13.11 7.26 -4.62
N GLU A 258 13.74 7.79 -5.67
CA GLU A 258 13.46 9.13 -6.17
C GLU A 258 12.52 9.02 -7.38
N LYS A 259 11.35 9.65 -7.26
CA LYS A 259 10.31 9.67 -8.30
C LYS A 259 10.12 11.10 -8.80
N GLU A 260 9.99 11.26 -10.12
CA GLU A 260 9.59 12.52 -10.75
C GLU A 260 8.12 12.44 -11.16
N THR A 261 7.31 13.34 -10.63
CA THR A 261 5.93 13.53 -11.09
C THR A 261 5.89 14.74 -12.00
N THR A 262 5.51 14.50 -13.26
CA THR A 262 5.23 15.55 -14.25
C THR A 262 3.72 15.76 -14.30
N LYS A 263 3.26 16.99 -14.10
CA LYS A 263 1.86 17.39 -14.18
C LYS A 263 1.68 18.43 -15.27
N LEU A 264 0.76 18.17 -16.20
CA LEU A 264 0.26 19.12 -17.18
C LEU A 264 -1.09 19.64 -16.71
N VAL A 265 -1.27 20.96 -16.74
CA VAL A 265 -2.54 21.63 -16.49
C VAL A 265 -2.76 22.62 -17.62
N VAL A 266 -3.88 22.49 -18.33
CA VAL A 266 -4.30 23.42 -19.38
C VAL A 266 -5.58 24.12 -18.91
N PRO A 267 -5.53 25.41 -18.59
CA PRO A 267 -6.73 26.15 -18.19
C PRO A 267 -7.71 26.31 -19.35
N LEU A 268 -8.99 26.19 -19.05
CA LEU A 268 -10.06 26.33 -20.00
C LEU A 268 -10.85 27.65 -19.77
N PRO A 269 -11.53 28.19 -20.80
CA PRO A 269 -12.25 29.47 -20.69
C PRO A 269 -13.36 29.48 -19.65
N ASP A 270 -13.96 28.31 -19.37
CA ASP A 270 -15.01 28.15 -18.34
C ASP A 270 -14.42 28.00 -16.91
N GLY A 271 -13.08 28.07 -16.80
CA GLY A 271 -12.35 27.97 -15.56
C GLY A 271 -12.17 26.52 -15.04
N ALA A 272 -12.57 25.52 -15.84
CA ALA A 272 -12.15 24.14 -15.68
C ALA A 272 -10.71 23.95 -16.19
N THR A 273 -10.18 22.73 -16.10
CA THR A 273 -8.84 22.41 -16.61
C THR A 273 -8.82 21.08 -17.36
N LEU A 274 -7.88 20.94 -18.30
CA LEU A 274 -7.45 19.63 -18.77
C LEU A 274 -6.18 19.24 -18.02
N GLU A 275 -6.18 18.07 -17.43
CA GLU A 275 -5.05 17.64 -16.60
C GLU A 275 -4.52 16.27 -17.04
N ALA A 276 -3.20 16.13 -16.97
CA ALA A 276 -2.52 14.84 -17.03
C ALA A 276 -1.43 14.80 -15.96
N SER A 277 -1.18 13.63 -15.44
CA SER A 277 -0.09 13.39 -14.48
C SER A 277 0.59 12.07 -14.78
N SER A 278 1.90 12.06 -14.76
CA SER A 278 2.72 10.86 -14.89
C SER A 278 3.82 10.87 -13.86
N THR A 279 4.07 9.72 -13.23
CA THR A 279 5.15 9.57 -12.26
C THR A 279 6.10 8.50 -12.76
N GLY A 280 7.37 8.84 -12.90
CA GLY A 280 8.44 7.93 -13.27
C GLY A 280 9.48 7.79 -12.17
N VAL A 281 10.22 6.68 -12.16
CA VAL A 281 11.30 6.42 -11.21
C VAL A 281 12.60 6.98 -11.77
N LEU A 282 13.19 7.97 -11.09
CA LEU A 282 14.51 8.52 -11.43
C LEU A 282 15.65 7.68 -10.86
N LYS A 283 15.53 7.33 -9.57
CA LYS A 283 16.47 6.44 -8.89
C LYS A 283 15.68 5.37 -8.15
N PRO A 284 15.89 4.09 -8.48
CA PRO A 284 15.07 3.04 -7.95
C PRO A 284 15.24 2.83 -6.42
N GLY A 285 16.41 3.13 -5.85
CA GLY A 285 16.62 2.93 -4.43
C GLY A 285 16.22 1.52 -3.98
N TYR A 286 15.38 1.40 -2.93
CA TYR A 286 14.90 0.12 -2.43
C TYR A 286 14.01 -0.68 -3.42
N LEU A 287 13.45 -0.03 -4.45
CA LEU A 287 12.59 -0.70 -5.44
C LEU A 287 13.33 -1.79 -6.23
N VAL A 288 14.66 -1.73 -6.33
CA VAL A 288 15.46 -2.80 -6.95
C VAL A 288 15.19 -4.16 -6.28
N MET A 289 14.91 -4.16 -4.98
CA MET A 289 14.59 -5.36 -4.19
C MET A 289 13.12 -5.76 -4.30
N MET A 290 12.24 -4.81 -4.65
CA MET A 290 10.80 -5.06 -4.77
C MET A 290 10.43 -5.67 -6.13
N ARG A 291 11.34 -5.72 -7.10
CA ARG A 291 11.11 -6.12 -8.51
C ARG A 291 10.01 -5.29 -9.19
N GLU A 292 9.79 -4.08 -8.71
CA GLU A 292 8.96 -3.12 -9.41
C GLU A 292 9.78 -2.60 -10.59
N GLY A 293 9.18 -2.68 -11.80
CA GLY A 293 9.85 -2.28 -13.04
C GLY A 293 10.27 -0.81 -12.99
N VAL A 294 11.31 -0.48 -13.73
CA VAL A 294 11.61 0.92 -14.05
C VAL A 294 10.57 1.35 -15.07
N ASP A 295 9.75 2.34 -14.73
CA ASP A 295 8.74 2.86 -15.64
C ASP A 295 9.39 3.42 -16.90
N THR A 296 8.88 3.03 -18.08
CA THR A 296 9.27 3.64 -19.34
C THR A 296 8.85 5.11 -19.36
N PRO A 297 9.69 6.02 -19.86
CA PRO A 297 9.32 7.42 -19.98
C PRO A 297 8.03 7.58 -20.79
N THR A 298 7.05 8.31 -20.25
CA THR A 298 5.79 8.63 -20.92
C THR A 298 5.95 9.87 -21.80
N ALA A 299 5.08 10.06 -22.80
CA ALA A 299 5.05 11.27 -23.60
C ALA A 299 5.01 12.53 -22.73
N LEU A 300 4.24 12.49 -21.63
CA LEU A 300 4.13 13.60 -20.67
C LEU A 300 5.46 13.88 -19.94
N SER A 301 6.19 12.86 -19.51
CA SER A 301 7.45 13.04 -18.79
C SER A 301 8.55 13.67 -19.67
N MET A 302 8.43 13.55 -20.99
CA MET A 302 9.35 14.12 -21.98
C MET A 302 9.09 15.60 -22.29
N ILE A 303 7.99 16.20 -21.79
CA ILE A 303 7.69 17.61 -22.01
C ILE A 303 8.52 18.45 -21.03
N PRO A 304 9.22 19.50 -21.49
CA PRO A 304 9.97 20.39 -20.61
C PRO A 304 9.06 21.10 -19.61
N ALA A 305 9.58 21.39 -18.42
CA ALA A 305 8.89 22.27 -17.48
C ALA A 305 8.82 23.69 -18.05
N GLY A 306 7.69 24.37 -17.83
CA GLY A 306 7.49 25.74 -18.32
C GLY A 306 6.91 25.87 -19.74
N SER A 307 6.49 24.75 -20.37
CA SER A 307 5.77 24.79 -21.68
C SER A 307 4.39 25.45 -21.53
N TYR A 308 4.00 26.30 -22.50
CA TYR A 308 2.83 27.19 -22.37
C TYR A 308 1.71 27.00 -23.37
N GLY A 309 1.92 26.32 -24.48
CA GLY A 309 0.92 26.15 -25.55
C GLY A 309 0.38 24.73 -25.60
N ALA A 310 -0.93 24.56 -25.80
CA ALA A 310 -1.57 23.28 -26.00
C ALA A 310 -2.59 23.31 -27.12
N PHE A 311 -2.59 22.28 -27.97
CA PHE A 311 -3.59 22.04 -29.00
C PHE A 311 -4.33 20.73 -28.66
N VAL A 312 -5.67 20.76 -28.79
CA VAL A 312 -6.53 19.60 -28.50
C VAL A 312 -7.11 19.06 -29.79
N SER A 313 -6.87 17.78 -30.05
CA SER A 313 -7.38 17.06 -31.21
C SER A 313 -8.32 15.92 -30.81
#